data_365b8249fa672fa8adbbf069cabe20c1
#
_entry.id   365b8249fa672fa8adbbf069cabe20c1
#
_cell.length_a   1.000
_cell.length_b   1.000
_cell.length_c   1.000
_cell.angle_alpha   90.00
_cell.angle_beta   90.00
_cell.angle_gamma   90.00
#
_symmetry.space_group_name_H-M   'P 1'
#
loop_
_entity.id
_entity.type
_entity.pdbx_description
1 polymer ?
#
loop_
_entity_poly.entity_id
_entity_poly.type
_entity_poly.pdbx_seq_one_letter_code
_entity_poly.pdbx_strand_id
1 'polypeptide(L)'
;MISLSAHGMRGSPDLSRRGFLIAMAGAGVMLGYARSGLALVGGSTGSASDLFEPTIWYGIDPSGTVTVNIIRAEMGQHVGTALARIVADELEADWNKVKTVTVDTDPKWGLMITGASWSVWQSFPLLSRAGAAGRIALVEEGAKLLGVSPQACAASKGAVHAKGKSISYGDIVARGDLRRTFTPEQLQTMPIKPPAERRLVGKNVMALDVPSKVNGKALYGLDAVVEGMVYARPLIPPTRYGSRVVSIDDSAARQLGGYIRSVALDDSSDTVPGWVMVYATSFSTANRAADLVKVKWQPGETANVSEQDIQKRAAEQIADPNGGSLFVDDPGVDTVLASAKRKIERTYTTSTVMHFALEPVNALAFEKDGVVEIHTGNQWQSSILPVLAKALRRGQDKIVMRSYLLGGAFGRRLDGDYAVPAALASLAIGGKPVKMVCTRADDMRFDCPRSASRQVLRLAWGDGNRVAAMDHHAAAGWPTATIAPYFLGKDAKGAPWDPFAISGADHWYNVGAHRVRALRNDLAERTFRSGYLRSVSAGWTSWAVESFMDEAARVAGVDPVAFRLNLLDGAG
;
A
#
# COMPACT_ATOMS: atom_id res chain seq x y z
N MET A 1 -11.36 -0.59 -14.34
CA MET A 1 -11.66 -1.69 -13.38
C MET A 1 -10.86 -2.90 -13.81
N ILE A 2 -9.82 -3.27 -13.09
CA ILE A 2 -9.08 -4.51 -13.41
C ILE A 2 -9.94 -5.65 -12.89
N SER A 3 -10.65 -6.34 -13.79
CA SER A 3 -11.26 -7.62 -13.53
C SER A 3 -10.14 -8.66 -13.53
N LEU A 4 -9.71 -9.07 -12.34
CA LEU A 4 -8.96 -10.31 -12.19
C LEU A 4 -9.95 -11.45 -12.43
N SER A 5 -10.11 -11.85 -13.69
CA SER A 5 -10.83 -13.07 -14.02
C SER A 5 -10.11 -14.24 -13.37
N ALA A 6 -10.85 -14.96 -12.52
CA ALA A 6 -10.42 -16.21 -11.92
C ALA A 6 -10.30 -17.29 -13.01
N HIS A 7 -9.18 -17.35 -13.70
CA HIS A 7 -8.83 -18.47 -14.57
C HIS A 7 -7.84 -19.38 -13.84
N GLY A 8 -8.39 -20.49 -13.39
CA GLY A 8 -7.74 -21.80 -13.33
C GLY A 8 -6.51 -21.97 -12.46
N MET A 9 -6.62 -21.89 -11.11
CA MET A 9 -5.68 -22.61 -10.27
C MET A 9 -6.11 -24.09 -10.14
N ARG A 10 -5.68 -24.94 -11.06
CA ARG A 10 -5.60 -26.38 -10.86
C ARG A 10 -4.16 -26.75 -10.56
N GLY A 11 -3.89 -27.07 -9.32
CA GLY A 11 -2.60 -27.55 -8.82
C GLY A 11 -2.41 -27.03 -7.40
N SER A 12 -2.83 -27.80 -6.38
CA SER A 12 -2.57 -27.48 -4.99
C SER A 12 -1.07 -27.65 -4.68
N PRO A 13 -0.32 -26.56 -4.38
CA PRO A 13 0.95 -26.73 -3.70
C PRO A 13 0.67 -27.04 -2.22
N ASP A 14 1.48 -27.92 -1.63
CA ASP A 14 1.53 -28.14 -0.18
C ASP A 14 1.90 -26.82 0.51
N LEU A 15 0.89 -26.03 0.85
CA LEU A 15 1.06 -24.77 1.54
C LEU A 15 1.19 -25.05 3.04
N SER A 16 2.32 -24.70 3.62
CA SER A 16 2.45 -24.60 5.07
C SER A 16 1.33 -23.71 5.63
N ARG A 17 0.90 -23.89 6.88
CA ARG A 17 -0.15 -23.07 7.52
C ARG A 17 0.09 -21.55 7.39
N ARG A 18 1.34 -21.10 7.31
CA ARG A 18 1.72 -19.71 7.03
C ARG A 18 1.48 -19.30 5.57
N GLY A 19 1.79 -20.16 4.60
CA GLY A 19 1.52 -19.93 3.18
C GLY A 19 0.03 -19.90 2.87
N PHE A 20 -0.79 -20.68 3.59
CA PHE A 20 -2.25 -20.65 3.49
C PHE A 20 -2.83 -19.28 3.94
N LEU A 21 -2.32 -18.71 5.03
CA LEU A 21 -2.75 -17.38 5.49
C LEU A 21 -2.38 -16.27 4.51
N ILE A 22 -1.24 -16.36 3.84
CA ILE A 22 -0.80 -15.40 2.82
C ILE A 22 -1.61 -15.56 1.53
N ALA A 23 -1.91 -16.78 1.11
CA ALA A 23 -2.73 -17.06 -0.08
C ALA A 23 -4.19 -16.63 0.10
N MET A 24 -4.76 -16.79 1.31
CA MET A 24 -6.09 -16.28 1.65
C MET A 24 -6.16 -14.75 1.65
N ALA A 25 -5.06 -14.06 1.96
CA ALA A 25 -4.96 -12.60 1.87
C ALA A 25 -5.09 -12.10 0.42
N GLY A 26 -4.57 -12.86 -0.55
CA GLY A 26 -4.72 -12.57 -1.99
C GLY A 26 -6.13 -12.86 -2.54
N ALA A 27 -6.91 -13.70 -1.88
CA ALA A 27 -8.24 -14.12 -2.32
C ALA A 27 -9.42 -13.30 -1.76
N GLY A 28 -9.17 -12.16 -1.12
CA GLY A 28 -10.22 -11.18 -0.76
C GLY A 28 -11.14 -11.57 0.40
N VAL A 29 -10.81 -12.58 1.22
CA VAL A 29 -11.57 -12.93 2.42
C VAL A 29 -10.61 -13.11 3.60
N MET A 30 -10.22 -12.02 4.24
CA MET A 30 -9.69 -12.09 5.59
C MET A 30 -10.73 -11.63 6.59
N LEU A 31 -11.56 -12.54 6.99
CA LEU A 31 -12.22 -12.51 8.29
C LEU A 31 -11.13 -12.88 9.30
N GLY A 32 -10.87 -12.01 10.28
CA GLY A 32 -9.80 -12.19 11.26
C GLY A 32 -9.78 -13.59 11.85
N TYR A 33 -8.64 -14.23 11.79
CA TYR A 33 -8.43 -15.59 12.27
C TYR A 33 -8.07 -15.55 13.75
N ALA A 34 -9.06 -15.70 14.62
CA ALA A 34 -8.81 -16.23 15.96
C ALA A 34 -8.68 -17.75 15.85
N ARG A 35 -7.82 -18.35 16.64
CA ARG A 35 -7.47 -19.79 16.65
C ARG A 35 -8.64 -20.75 16.95
N SER A 36 -9.83 -20.21 17.13
CA SER A 36 -11.09 -20.90 17.39
C SER A 36 -12.22 -20.00 16.92
N GLY A 37 -12.70 -20.19 15.68
CA GLY A 37 -13.89 -19.55 15.14
C GLY A 37 -13.95 -18.02 15.34
N LEU A 38 -14.58 -17.30 14.41
CA LEU A 38 -14.96 -15.92 14.68
C LEU A 38 -16.00 -15.88 15.80
N ALA A 39 -15.51 -15.98 17.04
CA ALA A 39 -16.30 -15.64 18.20
C ALA A 39 -16.42 -14.11 18.24
N LEU A 40 -17.60 -13.60 18.50
CA LEU A 40 -17.75 -12.32 19.15
C LEU A 40 -17.06 -12.50 20.51
N VAL A 41 -15.81 -12.05 20.64
CA VAL A 41 -15.05 -12.19 21.87
C VAL A 41 -15.53 -11.09 22.81
N GLY A 42 -16.53 -11.40 23.57
CA GLY A 42 -16.74 -10.74 24.84
C GLY A 42 -15.65 -11.24 25.79
N GLY A 43 -14.72 -10.37 26.18
CA GLY A 43 -13.92 -10.60 27.35
C GLY A 43 -12.49 -11.06 27.15
N SER A 44 -11.55 -10.13 27.31
CA SER A 44 -10.26 -10.44 27.92
C SER A 44 -10.49 -10.95 29.36
N THR A 45 -9.74 -11.95 29.79
CA THR A 45 -9.67 -12.39 31.20
C THR A 45 -8.89 -11.37 32.04
N GLY A 46 -9.44 -10.20 32.22
CA GLY A 46 -8.93 -9.15 33.09
C GLY A 46 -10.03 -8.15 33.25
N SER A 47 -10.55 -7.98 34.45
CA SER A 47 -11.65 -7.10 34.93
C SER A 47 -12.65 -6.72 33.85
N ALA A 48 -13.94 -6.99 34.04
CA ALA A 48 -15.03 -6.72 33.10
C ALA A 48 -14.73 -5.48 32.26
N SER A 49 -14.30 -5.67 31.00
CA SER A 49 -14.09 -4.54 30.10
C SER A 49 -15.47 -4.03 29.73
N ASP A 50 -15.76 -2.80 30.09
CA ASP A 50 -16.98 -2.07 29.69
C ASP A 50 -17.04 -1.83 28.17
N LEU A 51 -16.48 -2.74 27.36
CA LEU A 51 -16.37 -2.59 25.91
C LEU A 51 -16.96 -3.80 25.19
N PHE A 52 -17.92 -3.56 24.33
CA PHE A 52 -18.45 -4.56 23.41
C PHE A 52 -17.69 -4.55 22.08
N GLU A 53 -16.95 -5.61 21.80
CA GLU A 53 -16.19 -5.81 20.57
C GLU A 53 -16.76 -6.99 19.78
N PRO A 54 -17.80 -6.80 18.94
CA PRO A 54 -18.42 -7.88 18.18
C PRO A 54 -17.50 -8.49 17.13
N THR A 55 -16.47 -7.73 16.74
CA THR A 55 -15.40 -8.17 15.82
C THR A 55 -14.13 -7.42 16.17
N ILE A 56 -12.99 -7.80 15.55
CA ILE A 56 -11.75 -7.02 15.68
C ILE A 56 -11.82 -5.62 15.03
N TRP A 57 -12.88 -5.31 14.27
CA TRP A 57 -12.96 -4.10 13.45
C TRP A 57 -13.51 -2.89 14.17
N TYR A 58 -14.25 -3.09 15.24
CA TYR A 58 -14.76 -1.98 16.05
C TYR A 58 -15.19 -2.45 17.44
N GLY A 59 -15.25 -1.50 18.38
CA GLY A 59 -15.82 -1.68 19.70
C GLY A 59 -16.85 -0.59 20.00
N ILE A 60 -17.73 -0.87 20.97
CA ILE A 60 -18.75 0.06 21.47
C ILE A 60 -18.61 0.16 22.98
N ASP A 61 -18.39 1.37 23.51
CA ASP A 61 -18.27 1.61 24.93
C ASP A 61 -19.64 1.95 25.59
N PRO A 62 -19.74 1.98 26.95
CA PRO A 62 -20.97 2.32 27.65
C PRO A 62 -21.52 3.72 27.36
N SER A 63 -20.73 4.64 26.80
CA SER A 63 -21.22 5.94 26.33
C SER A 63 -21.97 5.84 24.98
N GLY A 64 -21.90 4.67 24.34
CA GLY A 64 -22.41 4.43 22.99
C GLY A 64 -21.45 4.91 21.89
N THR A 65 -20.20 5.24 22.24
CA THR A 65 -19.17 5.60 21.25
C THR A 65 -18.72 4.36 20.50
N VAL A 66 -18.78 4.41 19.18
CA VAL A 66 -18.29 3.36 18.27
C VAL A 66 -16.89 3.73 17.81
N THR A 67 -15.90 2.95 18.22
CA THR A 67 -14.50 3.12 17.78
C THR A 67 -14.17 2.11 16.71
N VAL A 68 -13.87 2.57 15.48
CA VAL A 68 -13.56 1.72 14.34
C VAL A 68 -12.05 1.62 14.16
N ASN A 69 -11.53 0.40 14.09
CA ASN A 69 -10.13 0.07 13.92
C ASN A 69 -9.75 0.15 12.43
N ILE A 70 -8.81 1.02 12.10
CA ILE A 70 -8.40 1.30 10.73
C ILE A 70 -7.01 0.71 10.47
N ILE A 71 -6.95 -0.30 9.60
CA ILE A 71 -5.71 -0.95 9.15
C ILE A 71 -5.09 -0.29 7.91
N ARG A 72 -5.73 0.77 7.41
CA ARG A 72 -5.31 1.51 6.20
C ARG A 72 -4.64 2.81 6.60
N ALA A 73 -3.55 3.14 5.90
CA ALA A 73 -2.81 4.37 6.14
C ALA A 73 -3.57 5.60 5.63
N GLU A 74 -3.59 6.65 6.45
CA GLU A 74 -4.19 7.94 6.11
C GLU A 74 -3.10 8.90 5.61
N MET A 75 -3.22 9.35 4.37
CA MET A 75 -2.26 10.21 3.69
C MET A 75 -2.92 11.41 2.97
N GLY A 76 -4.15 11.78 3.40
CA GLY A 76 -4.94 12.89 2.87
C GLY A 76 -6.20 12.48 2.11
N GLN A 77 -6.47 11.17 1.97
CA GLN A 77 -7.61 10.63 1.23
C GLN A 77 -8.84 10.29 2.12
N HIS A 78 -8.78 10.56 3.43
CA HIS A 78 -9.84 10.32 4.41
C HIS A 78 -10.33 8.86 4.47
N VAL A 79 -9.42 7.90 4.29
CA VAL A 79 -9.76 6.47 4.25
C VAL A 79 -10.41 5.99 5.55
N GLY A 80 -9.95 6.49 6.70
CA GLY A 80 -10.54 6.17 8.01
C GLY A 80 -12.02 6.52 8.07
N THR A 81 -12.40 7.71 7.59
CA THR A 81 -13.81 8.13 7.51
C THR A 81 -14.61 7.24 6.56
N ALA A 82 -14.04 6.90 5.40
CA ALA A 82 -14.71 6.04 4.41
C ALA A 82 -15.04 4.66 4.99
N LEU A 83 -14.08 4.05 5.70
CA LEU A 83 -14.25 2.73 6.30
C LEU A 83 -15.19 2.78 7.53
N ALA A 84 -15.08 3.80 8.37
CA ALA A 84 -15.98 3.99 9.50
C ALA A 84 -17.44 4.17 9.07
N ARG A 85 -17.69 4.84 7.94
CA ARG A 85 -19.05 4.99 7.37
C ARG A 85 -19.68 3.65 7.03
N ILE A 86 -18.91 2.70 6.51
CA ILE A 86 -19.41 1.37 6.15
C ILE A 86 -19.91 0.63 7.40
N VAL A 87 -19.10 0.62 8.45
CA VAL A 87 -19.48 0.00 9.74
C VAL A 87 -20.69 0.71 10.36
N ALA A 88 -20.62 2.04 10.47
CA ALA A 88 -21.65 2.85 11.14
C ALA A 88 -23.01 2.79 10.43
N ASP A 89 -23.01 2.71 9.10
CA ASP A 89 -24.23 2.59 8.29
C ASP A 89 -24.92 1.25 8.55
N GLU A 90 -24.19 0.15 8.45
CA GLU A 90 -24.73 -1.19 8.73
C GLU A 90 -25.15 -1.38 10.19
N LEU A 91 -24.36 -0.84 11.11
CA LEU A 91 -24.60 -0.90 12.55
C LEU A 91 -25.79 -0.02 12.99
N GLU A 92 -26.26 0.91 12.16
CA GLU A 92 -27.22 1.96 12.53
C GLU A 92 -26.71 2.87 13.66
N ALA A 93 -25.42 3.14 13.71
CA ALA A 93 -24.79 3.96 14.73
C ALA A 93 -25.20 5.44 14.64
N ASP A 94 -25.10 6.16 15.74
CA ASP A 94 -25.08 7.62 15.73
C ASP A 94 -23.73 8.11 15.21
N TRP A 95 -23.71 8.73 14.02
CA TRP A 95 -22.47 9.22 13.39
C TRP A 95 -21.69 10.21 14.27
N ASN A 96 -22.37 10.97 15.11
CA ASN A 96 -21.71 11.91 16.03
C ASN A 96 -20.92 11.20 17.15
N LYS A 97 -21.18 9.92 17.35
CA LYS A 97 -20.49 9.07 18.33
C LYS A 97 -19.52 8.07 17.68
N VAL A 98 -19.18 8.27 16.39
CA VAL A 98 -18.22 7.42 15.70
C VAL A 98 -16.83 8.03 15.75
N LYS A 99 -15.83 7.20 16.09
CA LYS A 99 -14.41 7.55 16.10
C LYS A 99 -13.61 6.51 15.31
N THR A 100 -12.43 6.91 14.85
CA THR A 100 -11.47 6.03 14.19
C THR A 100 -10.18 5.95 14.97
N VAL A 101 -9.57 4.77 14.99
CA VAL A 101 -8.23 4.55 15.54
C VAL A 101 -7.41 3.83 14.48
N THR A 102 -6.28 4.42 14.10
CA THR A 102 -5.30 3.72 13.27
C THR A 102 -4.55 2.73 14.15
N VAL A 103 -4.58 1.45 13.78
CA VAL A 103 -4.01 0.37 14.59
C VAL A 103 -2.55 0.11 14.25
N ASP A 104 -1.81 -0.36 15.23
CA ASP A 104 -0.42 -0.81 15.07
C ASP A 104 -0.35 -2.20 14.46
N THR A 105 0.84 -2.64 14.06
CA THR A 105 1.01 -3.99 13.50
C THR A 105 0.72 -5.06 14.54
N ASP A 106 -0.14 -5.99 14.15
CA ASP A 106 -0.48 -7.19 14.91
C ASP A 106 -0.89 -8.27 13.90
N PRO A 107 -0.47 -9.53 14.07
CA PRO A 107 -0.84 -10.63 13.17
C PRO A 107 -2.34 -10.80 12.95
N LYS A 108 -3.18 -10.39 13.90
CA LYS A 108 -4.65 -10.48 13.78
C LYS A 108 -5.22 -9.62 12.65
N TRP A 109 -4.52 -8.55 12.25
CA TRP A 109 -4.95 -7.65 11.17
C TRP A 109 -4.66 -8.19 9.77
N GLY A 110 -3.76 -9.17 9.66
CA GLY A 110 -3.31 -9.72 8.38
C GLY A 110 -2.63 -8.71 7.48
N LEU A 111 -3.14 -8.53 6.25
CA LEU A 111 -2.53 -7.66 5.26
C LEU A 111 -2.86 -6.17 5.51
N MET A 112 -1.89 -5.44 6.06
CA MET A 112 -1.98 -4.00 6.27
C MET A 112 -1.33 -3.28 5.09
N ILE A 113 -2.11 -2.99 4.03
CA ILE A 113 -1.66 -2.30 2.81
C ILE A 113 -2.63 -1.20 2.40
N THR A 114 -2.10 -0.09 1.89
CA THR A 114 -2.85 1.03 1.33
C THR A 114 -2.27 1.42 0.00
N GLY A 115 -2.87 0.92 -1.07
CA GLY A 115 -2.42 1.11 -2.46
C GLY A 115 -3.40 0.51 -3.45
N ALA A 116 -3.12 0.62 -4.74
CA ALA A 116 -3.86 0.03 -5.85
C ALA A 116 -5.39 0.30 -5.82
N SER A 117 -5.84 1.33 -5.12
CA SER A 117 -7.27 1.65 -4.89
C SER A 117 -8.07 0.56 -4.15
N TRP A 118 -7.40 -0.30 -3.38
CA TRP A 118 -8.02 -1.47 -2.72
C TRP A 118 -8.73 -1.13 -1.41
N SER A 119 -8.39 -0.04 -0.76
CA SER A 119 -8.79 0.24 0.63
C SER A 119 -10.29 0.15 0.88
N VAL A 120 -11.11 0.73 0.00
CA VAL A 120 -12.58 0.74 0.18
C VAL A 120 -13.21 -0.53 -0.37
N TRP A 121 -13.01 -0.85 -1.65
CA TRP A 121 -13.75 -1.95 -2.26
C TRP A 121 -13.40 -3.32 -1.66
N GLN A 122 -12.15 -3.56 -1.25
CA GLN A 122 -11.79 -4.81 -0.56
C GLN A 122 -12.35 -4.87 0.86
N SER A 123 -12.39 -3.73 1.57
CA SER A 123 -12.87 -3.70 2.95
C SER A 123 -14.40 -3.62 3.04
N PHE A 124 -15.08 -3.21 1.97
CA PHE A 124 -16.53 -2.96 1.97
C PHE A 124 -17.36 -4.18 2.38
N PRO A 125 -17.20 -5.38 1.78
CA PRO A 125 -17.97 -6.56 2.17
C PRO A 125 -17.71 -6.98 3.62
N LEU A 126 -16.46 -6.92 4.03
CA LEU A 126 -16.01 -7.32 5.36
C LEU A 126 -16.59 -6.40 6.44
N LEU A 127 -16.42 -5.09 6.27
CA LEU A 127 -16.88 -4.10 7.25
C LEU A 127 -18.41 -3.99 7.28
N SER A 128 -19.09 -4.17 6.13
CA SER A 128 -20.56 -4.24 6.09
C SER A 128 -21.06 -5.43 6.91
N ARG A 129 -20.49 -6.61 6.72
CA ARG A 129 -20.87 -7.81 7.49
C ARG A 129 -20.57 -7.67 8.98
N ALA A 130 -19.43 -7.07 9.33
CA ALA A 130 -19.09 -6.77 10.72
C ALA A 130 -20.10 -5.84 11.37
N GLY A 131 -20.50 -4.77 10.69
CA GLY A 131 -21.54 -3.84 11.17
C GLY A 131 -22.90 -4.50 11.30
N ALA A 132 -23.31 -5.30 10.31
CA ALA A 132 -24.58 -6.04 10.33
C ALA A 132 -24.64 -7.05 11.46
N ALA A 133 -23.55 -7.80 11.71
CA ALA A 133 -23.45 -8.75 12.82
C ALA A 133 -23.65 -8.07 14.18
N GLY A 134 -22.98 -6.95 14.41
CA GLY A 134 -23.15 -6.19 15.64
C GLY A 134 -24.55 -5.61 15.79
N ARG A 135 -25.17 -5.13 14.73
CA ARG A 135 -26.56 -4.67 14.75
C ARG A 135 -27.52 -5.78 15.17
N ILE A 136 -27.35 -6.98 14.61
CA ILE A 136 -28.18 -8.14 14.98
C ILE A 136 -28.02 -8.45 16.47
N ALA A 137 -26.78 -8.56 16.97
CA ALA A 137 -26.52 -8.85 18.38
C ALA A 137 -27.10 -7.78 19.32
N LEU A 138 -26.97 -6.50 18.96
CA LEU A 138 -27.52 -5.39 19.73
C LEU A 138 -29.05 -5.35 19.71
N VAL A 139 -29.69 -5.69 18.60
CA VAL A 139 -31.15 -5.79 18.51
C VAL A 139 -31.67 -6.95 19.33
N GLU A 140 -31.03 -8.13 19.27
CA GLU A 140 -31.40 -9.30 20.08
C GLU A 140 -31.32 -8.98 21.60
N GLU A 141 -30.22 -8.42 22.05
CA GLU A 141 -30.03 -8.10 23.48
C GLU A 141 -30.88 -6.89 23.92
N GLY A 142 -31.01 -5.85 23.07
CA GLY A 142 -31.88 -4.71 23.34
C GLY A 142 -33.33 -5.12 23.43
N ALA A 143 -33.81 -6.03 22.60
CA ALA A 143 -35.18 -6.58 22.70
C ALA A 143 -35.42 -7.31 24.01
N LYS A 144 -34.47 -8.11 24.46
CA LYS A 144 -34.50 -8.81 25.75
C LYS A 144 -34.58 -7.82 26.91
N LEU A 145 -33.76 -6.76 26.92
CA LEU A 145 -33.77 -5.74 27.94
C LEU A 145 -35.07 -4.90 27.95
N LEU A 146 -35.70 -4.73 26.77
CA LEU A 146 -36.99 -4.05 26.62
C LEU A 146 -38.21 -4.95 26.92
N GLY A 147 -38.01 -6.27 27.06
CA GLY A 147 -39.07 -7.23 27.28
C GLY A 147 -39.97 -7.45 26.07
N VAL A 148 -39.41 -7.43 24.87
CA VAL A 148 -40.12 -7.61 23.59
C VAL A 148 -39.39 -8.61 22.67
N SER A 149 -40.06 -9.05 21.60
CA SER A 149 -39.37 -9.91 20.61
C SER A 149 -38.42 -9.09 19.73
N PRO A 150 -37.29 -9.66 19.27
CA PRO A 150 -36.37 -8.98 18.35
C PRO A 150 -37.02 -8.48 17.05
N GLN A 151 -38.05 -9.21 16.56
CA GLN A 151 -38.78 -8.86 15.34
C GLN A 151 -39.65 -7.60 15.50
N ALA A 152 -39.98 -7.23 16.74
CA ALA A 152 -40.69 -5.99 17.07
C ALA A 152 -39.76 -4.79 17.24
N CYS A 153 -38.42 -4.99 17.05
CA CYS A 153 -37.41 -4.00 17.27
C CYS A 153 -36.81 -3.51 15.94
N ALA A 154 -36.41 -2.24 15.92
CA ALA A 154 -35.62 -1.63 14.88
C ALA A 154 -34.41 -0.90 15.48
N ALA A 155 -33.25 -0.99 14.85
CA ALA A 155 -32.08 -0.21 15.20
C ALA A 155 -32.06 1.12 14.44
N SER A 156 -31.76 2.21 15.11
CA SER A 156 -31.50 3.49 14.45
C SER A 156 -30.76 4.46 15.38
N LYS A 157 -29.84 5.26 14.82
CA LYS A 157 -29.10 6.31 15.55
C LYS A 157 -28.47 5.84 16.88
N GLY A 158 -27.89 4.63 16.88
CA GLY A 158 -27.22 4.09 18.06
C GLY A 158 -28.14 3.64 19.18
N ALA A 159 -29.38 3.27 18.84
CA ALA A 159 -30.37 2.76 19.79
C ALA A 159 -31.26 1.68 19.15
N VAL A 160 -31.83 0.82 19.97
CA VAL A 160 -32.89 -0.16 19.64
C VAL A 160 -34.23 0.39 20.08
N HIS A 161 -35.19 0.38 19.18
CA HIS A 161 -36.55 0.94 19.38
C HIS A 161 -37.63 -0.13 19.23
N ALA A 162 -38.64 -0.11 20.10
CA ALA A 162 -39.81 -0.98 20.03
C ALA A 162 -41.03 -0.30 20.68
N LYS A 163 -42.14 -0.07 19.94
CA LYS A 163 -43.46 0.39 20.46
C LYS A 163 -43.37 1.44 21.62
N GLY A 164 -42.75 2.58 21.36
CA GLY A 164 -42.65 3.69 22.35
C GLY A 164 -41.56 3.48 23.41
N LYS A 165 -40.81 2.40 23.37
CA LYS A 165 -39.63 2.16 24.20
C LYS A 165 -38.36 2.25 23.37
N SER A 166 -37.26 2.66 23.98
CA SER A 166 -35.96 2.63 23.36
C SER A 166 -34.86 2.35 24.37
N ILE A 167 -33.76 1.79 23.93
CA ILE A 167 -32.56 1.58 24.71
C ILE A 167 -31.32 1.91 23.85
N SER A 168 -30.40 2.70 24.40
CA SER A 168 -29.18 3.08 23.68
C SER A 168 -28.20 1.90 23.55
N TYR A 169 -27.33 1.92 22.56
CA TYR A 169 -26.24 0.94 22.46
C TYR A 169 -25.33 0.97 23.68
N GLY A 170 -25.08 2.16 24.25
CA GLY A 170 -24.32 2.29 25.49
C GLY A 170 -24.96 1.56 26.66
N ASP A 171 -26.30 1.75 26.86
CA ASP A 171 -27.03 1.04 27.90
C ASP A 171 -27.08 -0.48 27.68
N ILE A 172 -27.17 -0.93 26.40
CA ILE A 172 -27.13 -2.35 26.07
C ILE A 172 -25.77 -2.92 26.44
N VAL A 173 -24.68 -2.21 26.10
CA VAL A 173 -23.31 -2.63 26.44
C VAL A 173 -23.09 -2.68 27.94
N ALA A 174 -23.58 -1.67 28.68
CA ALA A 174 -23.42 -1.58 30.14
C ALA A 174 -24.25 -2.62 30.92
N ARG A 175 -25.41 -3.06 30.41
CA ARG A 175 -26.39 -3.85 31.14
C ARG A 175 -26.69 -5.22 30.56
N GLY A 176 -26.37 -5.44 29.29
CA GLY A 176 -26.70 -6.64 28.54
C GLY A 176 -25.63 -7.74 28.63
N ASP A 177 -26.00 -8.93 28.16
CA ASP A 177 -25.10 -10.07 27.99
C ASP A 177 -24.83 -10.32 26.50
N LEU A 178 -23.86 -9.61 25.94
CA LEU A 178 -23.54 -9.59 24.52
C LEU A 178 -22.53 -10.71 24.16
N ARG A 179 -22.94 -11.98 24.31
CA ARG A 179 -22.11 -13.18 24.00
C ARG A 179 -22.48 -13.84 22.67
N ARG A 180 -23.08 -13.09 21.75
CA ARG A 180 -23.45 -13.61 20.42
C ARG A 180 -22.21 -13.99 19.62
N THR A 181 -22.18 -15.20 19.08
CA THR A 181 -21.15 -15.66 18.13
C THR A 181 -21.78 -15.93 16.77
N PHE A 182 -20.99 -15.75 15.71
CA PHE A 182 -21.38 -16.09 14.34
C PHE A 182 -20.34 -17.03 13.74
N THR A 183 -20.80 -18.05 13.00
CA THR A 183 -19.87 -18.89 12.25
C THR A 183 -19.34 -18.16 11.02
N PRO A 184 -18.21 -18.60 10.42
CA PRO A 184 -17.71 -18.03 9.17
C PRO A 184 -18.77 -18.04 8.06
N GLU A 185 -19.55 -19.11 7.95
CA GLU A 185 -20.63 -19.26 6.96
C GLU A 185 -21.76 -18.24 7.19
N GLN A 186 -22.16 -18.05 8.44
CA GLN A 186 -23.15 -17.03 8.82
C GLN A 186 -22.66 -15.63 8.47
N LEU A 187 -21.39 -15.33 8.70
CA LEU A 187 -20.80 -14.05 8.32
C LEU A 187 -20.71 -13.86 6.81
N GLN A 188 -20.36 -14.92 6.04
CA GLN A 188 -20.30 -14.84 4.58
C GLN A 188 -21.65 -14.59 3.94
N THR A 189 -22.72 -15.15 4.50
CA THR A 189 -24.09 -15.03 3.99
C THR A 189 -24.90 -13.93 4.69
N MET A 190 -24.28 -13.18 5.62
CA MET A 190 -24.97 -12.15 6.38
C MET A 190 -25.57 -11.08 5.47
N PRO A 191 -26.88 -10.78 5.61
CA PRO A 191 -27.53 -9.76 4.82
C PRO A 191 -26.98 -8.37 5.17
N ILE A 192 -26.50 -7.67 4.15
CA ILE A 192 -26.09 -6.26 4.24
C ILE A 192 -27.17 -5.38 3.60
N LYS A 193 -27.23 -4.14 4.02
CA LYS A 193 -28.20 -3.18 3.49
C LYS A 193 -28.05 -2.97 1.99
N PRO A 194 -29.15 -2.96 1.23
CA PRO A 194 -29.13 -2.54 -0.16
C PRO A 194 -28.81 -1.04 -0.26
N PRO A 195 -28.34 -0.54 -1.41
CA PRO A 195 -27.97 0.87 -1.59
C PRO A 195 -29.04 1.88 -1.18
N ALA A 196 -30.32 1.56 -1.41
CA ALA A 196 -31.45 2.44 -1.09
C ALA A 196 -31.65 2.68 0.43
N GLU A 197 -31.23 1.73 1.27
CA GLU A 197 -31.36 1.80 2.73
C GLU A 197 -30.16 2.46 3.41
N ARG A 198 -29.11 2.80 2.64
CA ARG A 198 -27.89 3.39 3.19
C ARG A 198 -28.09 4.86 3.52
N ARG A 199 -27.69 5.24 4.73
CA ARG A 199 -27.88 6.60 5.26
C ARG A 199 -26.59 7.42 5.31
N LEU A 200 -25.43 6.76 5.38
CA LEU A 200 -24.11 7.38 5.45
C LEU A 200 -23.30 7.14 4.18
N VAL A 201 -23.27 5.92 3.69
CA VAL A 201 -22.55 5.57 2.45
C VAL A 201 -23.22 6.24 1.26
N GLY A 202 -22.44 6.93 0.42
CA GLY A 202 -22.96 7.72 -0.72
C GLY A 202 -23.52 9.10 -0.33
N LYS A 203 -23.45 9.50 0.93
CA LYS A 203 -23.89 10.83 1.37
C LYS A 203 -22.71 11.75 1.67
N ASN A 204 -22.94 13.05 1.64
CA ASN A 204 -21.93 14.03 2.03
C ASN A 204 -21.88 14.12 3.56
N VAL A 205 -20.78 13.65 4.14
CA VAL A 205 -20.51 13.78 5.59
C VAL A 205 -19.09 14.33 5.76
N MET A 206 -18.89 15.14 6.80
CA MET A 206 -17.58 15.69 7.10
C MET A 206 -16.62 14.56 7.51
N ALA A 207 -15.39 14.62 7.02
CA ALA A 207 -14.37 13.65 7.37
C ALA A 207 -13.95 13.76 8.84
N LEU A 208 -13.89 12.62 9.54
CA LEU A 208 -13.62 12.54 10.97
C LEU A 208 -12.22 13.04 11.36
N ASP A 209 -11.28 13.01 10.45
CA ASP A 209 -9.88 13.40 10.65
C ASP A 209 -9.61 14.90 10.38
N VAL A 210 -10.54 15.63 9.75
CA VAL A 210 -10.38 17.06 9.45
C VAL A 210 -10.19 17.91 10.70
N PRO A 211 -10.99 17.78 11.77
CA PRO A 211 -10.82 18.65 12.95
C PRO A 211 -9.43 18.58 13.57
N SER A 212 -8.81 17.39 13.65
CA SER A 212 -7.46 17.25 14.20
C SER A 212 -6.39 17.86 13.28
N LYS A 213 -6.58 17.77 11.97
CA LYS A 213 -5.65 18.30 10.96
C LYS A 213 -5.62 19.83 10.91
N VAL A 214 -6.73 20.49 11.21
CA VAL A 214 -6.82 21.96 11.13
C VAL A 214 -6.54 22.68 12.46
N ASN A 215 -6.43 21.94 13.58
CA ASN A 215 -6.15 22.52 14.90
C ASN A 215 -4.80 22.08 15.49
N GLY A 216 -3.94 21.44 14.70
CA GLY A 216 -2.61 21.01 15.09
C GLY A 216 -2.55 19.77 16.00
N LYS A 217 -3.67 19.04 16.17
CA LYS A 217 -3.71 17.79 16.98
C LYS A 217 -3.44 16.52 16.19
N ALA A 218 -3.38 16.61 14.86
CA ALA A 218 -3.02 15.48 14.03
C ALA A 218 -1.54 15.13 14.22
N LEU A 219 -1.24 13.85 14.42
CA LEU A 219 0.13 13.37 14.65
C LEU A 219 0.63 12.64 13.40
N TYR A 220 1.64 13.20 12.79
CA TYR A 220 2.37 12.61 11.66
C TYR A 220 3.60 11.84 12.17
N GLY A 221 4.20 11.02 11.32
CA GLY A 221 5.43 10.33 11.67
C GLY A 221 6.51 11.28 12.20
N LEU A 222 6.60 12.48 11.63
CA LEU A 222 7.55 13.52 12.07
C LEU A 222 7.30 14.02 13.50
N ASP A 223 6.07 13.95 13.99
CA ASP A 223 5.67 14.43 15.32
C ASP A 223 5.89 13.39 16.44
N ALA A 224 6.30 12.15 16.08
CA ALA A 224 6.56 11.12 17.07
C ALA A 224 7.68 11.53 18.02
N VAL A 225 7.40 11.55 19.33
CA VAL A 225 8.33 11.93 20.40
C VAL A 225 8.30 10.89 21.51
N VAL A 226 9.46 10.51 22.01
CA VAL A 226 9.63 9.62 23.17
C VAL A 226 10.70 10.23 24.08
N GLU A 227 10.51 10.09 25.39
CA GLU A 227 11.46 10.60 26.39
C GLU A 227 12.86 10.03 26.17
N GLY A 228 13.88 10.87 26.30
CA GLY A 228 15.28 10.49 26.14
C GLY A 228 15.71 10.24 24.70
N MET A 229 14.88 10.55 23.70
CA MET A 229 15.26 10.37 22.30
C MET A 229 16.41 11.28 21.88
N VAL A 230 17.23 10.76 20.97
CA VAL A 230 18.23 11.51 20.22
C VAL A 230 17.84 11.59 18.76
N TYR A 231 18.40 12.55 18.06
CA TYR A 231 18.17 12.71 16.62
C TYR A 231 19.30 12.09 15.82
N ALA A 232 18.94 11.59 14.64
CA ALA A 232 19.91 11.05 13.70
C ALA A 232 19.64 11.54 12.29
N ARG A 233 20.72 11.88 11.56
CA ARG A 233 20.68 12.14 10.13
C ARG A 233 21.51 11.09 9.40
N PRO A 234 20.99 10.47 8.33
CA PRO A 234 21.74 9.53 7.51
C PRO A 234 22.72 10.26 6.58
N LEU A 235 23.92 9.68 6.39
CA LEU A 235 24.78 9.95 5.25
C LEU A 235 24.66 8.79 4.29
N ILE A 236 24.07 9.07 3.13
CA ILE A 236 23.70 8.09 2.13
C ILE A 236 24.85 7.90 1.13
N PRO A 237 25.28 6.65 0.86
CA PRO A 237 26.39 6.36 -0.03
C PRO A 237 26.09 6.72 -1.51
N PRO A 238 27.12 6.69 -2.39
CA PRO A 238 26.98 7.05 -3.81
C PRO A 238 26.01 6.19 -4.60
N THR A 239 25.92 4.88 -4.32
CA THR A 239 25.04 3.94 -5.01
C THR A 239 24.05 3.30 -4.05
N ARG A 240 22.88 2.97 -4.55
CA ARG A 240 21.82 2.27 -3.78
C ARG A 240 22.30 0.91 -3.28
N TYR A 241 23.05 0.17 -4.11
CA TYR A 241 23.52 -1.18 -3.83
C TYR A 241 25.04 -1.25 -3.89
N GLY A 242 25.62 -2.18 -3.13
CA GLY A 242 27.02 -2.53 -3.17
C GLY A 242 28.01 -1.51 -2.60
N SER A 243 27.53 -0.36 -2.11
CA SER A 243 28.40 0.63 -1.43
C SER A 243 28.92 0.11 -0.11
N ARG A 244 30.17 0.45 0.22
CA ARG A 244 30.82 0.10 1.50
C ARG A 244 31.54 1.30 2.08
N VAL A 245 31.46 1.45 3.40
CA VAL A 245 32.24 2.47 4.13
C VAL A 245 33.70 2.02 4.22
N VAL A 246 34.62 2.88 3.77
CA VAL A 246 36.08 2.68 3.90
C VAL A 246 36.59 3.35 5.16
N SER A 247 36.18 4.61 5.40
CA SER A 247 36.55 5.35 6.62
C SER A 247 35.52 6.43 6.93
N ILE A 248 35.44 6.80 8.19
CA ILE A 248 34.63 7.92 8.71
C ILE A 248 35.57 8.86 9.45
N ASP A 249 35.60 10.13 9.06
CA ASP A 249 36.28 11.21 9.79
C ASP A 249 35.21 12.16 10.35
N ASP A 250 35.01 12.09 11.65
CA ASP A 250 34.05 12.91 12.41
C ASP A 250 34.76 13.96 13.29
N SER A 251 36.06 14.17 13.09
CA SER A 251 36.90 15.05 13.93
C SER A 251 36.34 16.47 14.03
N ALA A 252 35.86 17.05 12.93
CA ALA A 252 35.23 18.37 12.91
C ALA A 252 33.86 18.38 13.61
N ALA A 253 33.07 17.32 13.44
CA ALA A 253 31.75 17.20 14.07
C ALA A 253 31.82 17.07 15.59
N ARG A 254 32.87 16.47 16.13
CA ARG A 254 33.17 16.36 17.59
C ARG A 254 33.31 17.71 18.31
N GLN A 255 33.57 18.77 17.56
CA GLN A 255 33.67 20.13 18.12
C GLN A 255 32.28 20.78 18.31
N LEU A 256 31.21 20.17 17.78
CA LEU A 256 29.87 20.71 17.95
C LEU A 256 29.24 20.27 19.28
N GLY A 257 28.78 21.25 20.06
CA GLY A 257 27.99 20.98 21.26
C GLY A 257 26.72 20.20 20.88
N GLY A 258 26.51 19.07 21.57
CA GLY A 258 25.37 18.18 21.30
C GLY A 258 25.60 17.12 20.24
N TYR A 259 26.75 17.08 19.56
CA TYR A 259 27.14 15.91 18.75
C TYR A 259 27.39 14.70 19.68
N ILE A 260 26.99 13.51 19.23
CA ILE A 260 27.14 12.28 20.00
C ILE A 260 28.20 11.38 19.36
N ARG A 261 27.96 10.93 18.12
CA ARG A 261 28.85 10.05 17.36
C ARG A 261 28.38 9.85 15.91
N SER A 262 29.25 9.25 15.11
CA SER A 262 28.90 8.74 13.77
C SER A 262 29.21 7.25 13.67
N VAL A 263 28.30 6.45 13.10
CA VAL A 263 28.41 4.99 13.03
C VAL A 263 28.00 4.47 11.67
N ALA A 264 28.79 3.58 11.07
CA ALA A 264 28.35 2.78 9.93
C ALA A 264 27.30 1.76 10.40
N LEU A 265 26.19 1.66 9.68
CA LEU A 265 25.15 0.70 10.01
C LEU A 265 25.53 -0.72 9.54
N ASP A 266 25.31 -1.72 10.40
CA ASP A 266 25.43 -3.14 10.09
C ASP A 266 24.06 -3.67 9.64
N ASP A 267 23.81 -3.73 8.35
CA ASP A 267 22.55 -4.15 7.76
C ASP A 267 22.65 -5.51 7.08
N SER A 268 22.19 -6.55 7.76
CA SER A 268 22.12 -7.91 7.20
C SER A 268 20.99 -8.11 6.17
N SER A 269 20.08 -7.13 6.01
CA SER A 269 19.00 -7.17 5.01
C SER A 269 19.41 -6.67 3.63
N ASP A 270 20.54 -5.98 3.53
CA ASP A 270 21.04 -5.29 2.33
C ASP A 270 20.08 -4.18 1.83
N THR A 271 19.31 -3.59 2.74
CA THR A 271 18.40 -2.48 2.43
C THR A 271 19.14 -1.15 2.34
N VAL A 272 20.13 -0.94 3.22
CA VAL A 272 20.90 0.32 3.37
C VAL A 272 22.41 0.06 3.46
N PRO A 273 23.00 -0.61 2.44
CA PRO A 273 24.44 -0.94 2.45
C PRO A 273 25.29 0.34 2.44
N GLY A 274 26.25 0.40 3.37
CA GLY A 274 27.20 1.51 3.45
C GLY A 274 26.66 2.81 4.06
N TRP A 275 25.47 2.80 4.67
CA TRP A 275 24.94 3.99 5.34
C TRP A 275 25.71 4.30 6.63
N VAL A 276 25.90 5.60 6.86
CA VAL A 276 26.47 6.12 8.11
C VAL A 276 25.41 6.98 8.80
N MET A 277 25.21 6.72 10.10
CA MET A 277 24.27 7.48 10.90
C MET A 277 25.01 8.47 11.80
N VAL A 278 24.60 9.73 11.75
CA VAL A 278 25.17 10.83 12.56
C VAL A 278 24.18 11.20 13.66
N TYR A 279 24.59 11.05 14.91
CA TYR A 279 23.72 11.24 16.07
C TYR A 279 24.02 12.55 16.80
N ALA A 280 22.97 13.23 17.25
CA ALA A 280 23.06 14.44 18.07
C ALA A 280 21.84 14.57 19.00
N THR A 281 21.95 15.49 19.97
CA THR A 281 20.86 15.78 20.92
C THR A 281 19.70 16.56 20.32
N SER A 282 19.88 17.17 19.14
CA SER A 282 18.85 17.88 18.40
C SER A 282 18.96 17.65 16.90
N PHE A 283 17.83 17.81 16.16
CA PHE A 283 17.81 17.67 14.71
C PHE A 283 18.74 18.69 14.02
N SER A 284 18.75 19.94 14.48
CA SER A 284 19.62 20.98 13.91
C SER A 284 21.10 20.68 14.12
N THR A 285 21.47 20.11 15.26
CA THR A 285 22.85 19.68 15.52
C THR A 285 23.19 18.44 14.67
N ALA A 286 22.28 17.47 14.52
CA ALA A 286 22.51 16.31 13.65
C ALA A 286 22.77 16.74 12.19
N ASN A 287 22.02 17.72 11.69
CA ASN A 287 22.22 18.26 10.34
C ASN A 287 23.59 18.93 10.18
N ARG A 288 23.96 19.85 11.09
CA ARG A 288 25.27 20.52 11.03
C ARG A 288 26.43 19.53 11.19
N ALA A 289 26.26 18.53 12.05
CA ALA A 289 27.29 17.50 12.25
C ALA A 289 27.44 16.65 10.98
N ALA A 290 26.34 16.26 10.36
CA ALA A 290 26.36 15.48 9.11
C ALA A 290 27.09 16.20 7.95
N ASP A 291 26.97 17.53 7.88
CA ASP A 291 27.69 18.33 6.88
C ASP A 291 29.21 18.40 7.15
N LEU A 292 29.65 18.14 8.40
CA LEU A 292 31.07 18.14 8.80
C LEU A 292 31.71 16.75 8.76
N VAL A 293 30.92 15.68 8.86
CA VAL A 293 31.42 14.30 8.81
C VAL A 293 31.83 13.95 7.38
N LYS A 294 33.05 13.50 7.20
CA LYS A 294 33.59 13.05 5.93
C LYS A 294 33.56 11.51 5.88
N VAL A 295 32.85 10.95 4.94
CA VAL A 295 32.83 9.50 4.73
C VAL A 295 33.52 9.19 3.40
N LYS A 296 34.48 8.27 3.43
CA LYS A 296 35.05 7.67 2.22
C LYS A 296 34.29 6.38 1.95
N TRP A 297 33.61 6.31 0.80
CA TRP A 297 32.96 5.10 0.33
C TRP A 297 33.72 4.44 -0.82
N GLN A 298 33.64 3.14 -0.88
CA GLN A 298 33.75 2.38 -2.11
C GLN A 298 32.35 2.28 -2.71
N PRO A 299 32.09 2.87 -3.90
CA PRO A 299 30.78 2.77 -4.53
C PRO A 299 30.53 1.38 -5.09
N GLY A 300 29.27 1.05 -5.33
CA GLY A 300 28.88 -0.14 -6.09
C GLY A 300 29.07 0.03 -7.60
N GLU A 301 28.75 -1.02 -8.35
CA GLU A 301 29.02 -1.12 -9.79
C GLU A 301 28.29 -0.07 -10.65
N THR A 302 27.16 0.47 -10.14
CA THR A 302 26.30 1.39 -10.91
C THR A 302 26.59 2.87 -10.68
N ALA A 303 27.76 3.21 -10.11
CA ALA A 303 28.12 4.60 -9.77
C ALA A 303 28.09 5.58 -10.96
N ASN A 304 28.35 5.10 -12.17
CA ASN A 304 28.43 5.89 -13.39
C ASN A 304 27.25 5.64 -14.35
N VAL A 305 26.21 4.93 -13.91
CA VAL A 305 25.03 4.66 -14.76
C VAL A 305 24.18 5.93 -14.84
N SER A 306 23.90 6.35 -16.05
CA SER A 306 23.07 7.49 -16.39
C SER A 306 21.65 7.08 -16.82
N GLU A 307 20.74 8.04 -16.89
CA GLU A 307 19.39 7.85 -17.48
C GLU A 307 19.48 7.38 -18.93
N GLN A 308 20.47 7.88 -19.70
CA GLN A 308 20.70 7.49 -21.08
C GLN A 308 21.09 6.00 -21.20
N ASP A 309 21.88 5.49 -20.26
CA ASP A 309 22.25 4.07 -20.23
C ASP A 309 21.04 3.18 -19.97
N ILE A 310 20.14 3.61 -19.07
CA ILE A 310 18.88 2.91 -18.78
C ILE A 310 17.97 2.91 -20.02
N GLN A 311 17.84 4.04 -20.73
CA GLN A 311 17.06 4.13 -21.97
C GLN A 311 17.68 3.30 -23.11
N LYS A 312 19.00 3.27 -23.21
CA LYS A 312 19.73 2.43 -24.18
C LYS A 312 19.48 0.95 -23.88
N ARG A 313 19.61 0.55 -22.62
CA ARG A 313 19.33 -0.83 -22.20
C ARG A 313 17.90 -1.26 -22.52
N ALA A 314 16.93 -0.39 -22.29
CA ALA A 314 15.53 -0.63 -22.66
C ALA A 314 15.36 -0.84 -24.18
N ALA A 315 16.07 -0.05 -25.00
CA ALA A 315 16.04 -0.20 -26.46
C ALA A 315 16.63 -1.55 -26.91
N GLU A 316 17.77 -1.96 -26.35
CA GLU A 316 18.41 -3.25 -26.61
C GLU A 316 17.46 -4.42 -26.26
N GLN A 317 16.80 -4.36 -25.10
CA GLN A 317 15.85 -5.38 -24.66
C GLN A 317 14.62 -5.47 -25.57
N ILE A 318 14.08 -4.32 -26.02
CA ILE A 318 12.95 -4.29 -26.96
C ILE A 318 13.34 -4.88 -28.32
N ALA A 319 14.59 -4.65 -28.77
CA ALA A 319 15.09 -5.16 -30.03
C ALA A 319 15.33 -6.68 -30.04
N ASP A 320 15.51 -7.31 -28.87
CA ASP A 320 15.59 -8.76 -28.75
C ASP A 320 14.20 -9.39 -28.94
N PRO A 321 13.96 -10.14 -30.03
CA PRO A 321 12.65 -10.72 -30.29
C PRO A 321 12.25 -11.83 -29.28
N ASN A 322 13.22 -12.42 -28.59
CA ASN A 322 13.02 -13.50 -27.64
C ASN A 322 12.91 -13.03 -26.18
N GLY A 323 13.18 -11.73 -25.93
CA GLY A 323 13.17 -11.16 -24.58
C GLY A 323 11.79 -10.80 -24.07
N GLY A 324 11.66 -10.74 -22.74
CA GLY A 324 10.43 -10.33 -22.06
C GLY A 324 9.36 -11.41 -21.95
N SER A 325 8.18 -11.00 -21.48
CA SER A 325 7.02 -11.86 -21.25
C SER A 325 5.80 -11.32 -21.98
N LEU A 326 4.90 -12.19 -22.39
CA LEU A 326 3.69 -11.81 -23.11
C LEU A 326 2.54 -11.56 -22.09
N PHE A 327 2.16 -10.31 -21.92
CA PHE A 327 1.03 -9.90 -21.08
C PHE A 327 -0.30 -10.07 -21.82
N VAL A 328 -0.32 -9.74 -23.12
CA VAL A 328 -1.38 -10.05 -24.07
C VAL A 328 -0.73 -10.74 -25.27
N ASP A 329 -1.31 -11.81 -25.78
CA ASP A 329 -0.72 -12.63 -26.84
C ASP A 329 -1.82 -13.22 -27.76
N ASP A 330 -2.41 -12.37 -28.60
CA ASP A 330 -3.32 -12.86 -29.63
C ASP A 330 -2.55 -13.42 -30.83
N PRO A 331 -3.04 -14.50 -31.44
CA PRO A 331 -2.39 -15.09 -32.60
C PRO A 331 -2.47 -14.16 -33.83
N GLY A 332 -1.46 -14.22 -34.67
CA GLY A 332 -1.48 -13.57 -35.99
C GLY A 332 -0.96 -12.14 -36.06
N VAL A 333 -0.55 -11.53 -34.93
CA VAL A 333 -0.01 -10.15 -34.90
C VAL A 333 1.12 -9.95 -35.91
N ASP A 334 2.12 -10.85 -35.92
CA ASP A 334 3.26 -10.75 -36.83
C ASP A 334 2.85 -10.88 -38.29
N THR A 335 1.94 -11.80 -38.60
CA THR A 335 1.42 -12.00 -39.97
C THR A 335 0.71 -10.77 -40.47
N VAL A 336 -0.15 -10.17 -39.64
CA VAL A 336 -0.90 -8.96 -39.99
C VAL A 336 0.07 -7.77 -40.17
N LEU A 337 1.00 -7.56 -39.22
CA LEU A 337 1.99 -6.49 -39.32
C LEU A 337 2.91 -6.63 -40.53
N ALA A 338 3.27 -7.86 -40.93
CA ALA A 338 4.12 -8.10 -42.09
C ALA A 338 3.38 -7.81 -43.40
N SER A 339 2.12 -8.24 -43.53
CA SER A 339 1.32 -8.13 -44.75
C SER A 339 0.61 -6.78 -44.94
N ALA A 340 0.43 -6.01 -43.88
CA ALA A 340 -0.30 -4.75 -43.92
C ALA A 340 0.36 -3.70 -44.82
N LYS A 341 -0.39 -3.12 -45.75
CA LYS A 341 0.05 -2.03 -46.62
C LYS A 341 0.18 -0.70 -45.89
N ARG A 342 -0.65 -0.50 -44.87
CA ARG A 342 -0.64 0.72 -44.04
C ARG A 342 -0.37 0.34 -42.60
N LYS A 343 0.67 0.91 -42.03
CA LYS A 343 1.09 0.72 -40.65
C LYS A 343 1.81 1.93 -40.10
N ILE A 344 1.82 2.07 -38.80
CA ILE A 344 2.52 3.12 -38.05
C ILE A 344 3.30 2.47 -36.92
N GLU A 345 4.49 2.99 -36.68
CA GLU A 345 5.30 2.67 -35.51
C GLU A 345 5.71 3.95 -34.79
N ARG A 346 5.66 3.98 -33.47
CA ARG A 346 6.12 5.09 -32.63
C ARG A 346 6.84 4.58 -31.39
N THR A 347 7.77 5.40 -30.94
CA THR A 347 8.48 5.17 -29.67
C THR A 347 8.15 6.29 -28.71
N TYR A 348 7.74 5.90 -27.49
CA TYR A 348 7.49 6.82 -26.38
C TYR A 348 8.45 6.51 -25.25
N THR A 349 8.98 7.56 -24.60
CA THR A 349 9.87 7.44 -23.46
C THR A 349 9.44 8.31 -22.32
N THR A 350 9.60 7.84 -21.10
CA THR A 350 9.44 8.66 -19.90
C THR A 350 10.71 8.61 -19.07
N SER A 351 11.02 9.70 -18.39
CA SER A 351 12.14 9.77 -17.46
C SER A 351 11.82 9.07 -16.13
N THR A 352 12.86 8.82 -15.34
CA THR A 352 12.75 8.43 -13.93
C THR A 352 12.08 9.54 -13.14
N VAL A 353 11.09 9.19 -12.29
CA VAL A 353 10.28 10.17 -11.55
C VAL A 353 10.28 9.86 -10.06
N MET A 354 10.62 10.87 -9.25
CA MET A 354 10.63 10.84 -7.79
C MET A 354 9.25 11.11 -7.18
N HIS A 355 9.02 10.63 -5.94
CA HIS A 355 7.74 10.81 -5.25
C HIS A 355 7.49 12.20 -4.69
N PHE A 356 8.48 12.82 -4.12
CA PHE A 356 8.43 14.19 -3.61
C PHE A 356 7.26 14.48 -2.62
N ALA A 357 7.04 13.57 -1.64
CA ALA A 357 6.04 13.79 -0.60
C ALA A 357 6.41 15.00 0.27
N LEU A 358 5.41 15.77 0.76
CA LEU A 358 5.66 16.98 1.54
C LEU A 358 6.44 16.66 2.84
N GLU A 359 6.02 15.61 3.55
CA GLU A 359 6.76 15.07 4.70
C GLU A 359 7.88 14.16 4.20
N PRO A 360 9.18 14.51 4.38
CA PRO A 360 10.29 13.60 4.08
C PRO A 360 10.20 12.32 4.90
N VAL A 361 10.77 11.23 4.40
CA VAL A 361 10.77 9.96 5.14
C VAL A 361 11.48 10.12 6.48
N ASN A 362 10.88 9.57 7.50
CA ASN A 362 11.34 9.62 8.87
C ASN A 362 10.86 8.40 9.65
N ALA A 363 11.54 8.05 10.72
CA ALA A 363 11.09 7.06 11.69
C ALA A 363 11.75 7.30 13.04
N LEU A 364 11.03 7.08 14.12
CA LEU A 364 11.57 6.95 15.46
C LEU A 364 11.59 5.46 15.80
N ALA A 365 12.71 4.95 16.27
CA ALA A 365 12.85 3.56 16.68
C ALA A 365 13.56 3.44 18.03
N PHE A 366 13.17 2.44 18.82
CA PHE A 366 13.80 2.07 20.08
C PHE A 366 13.49 0.65 20.48
N GLU A 367 14.27 0.10 21.40
CA GLU A 367 13.99 -1.18 22.02
C GLU A 367 13.44 -1.00 23.44
N LYS A 368 12.34 -1.67 23.73
CA LYS A 368 11.75 -1.73 25.06
C LYS A 368 11.30 -3.16 25.37
N ASP A 369 11.71 -3.70 26.49
CA ASP A 369 11.34 -5.03 26.98
C ASP A 369 11.56 -6.16 25.93
N GLY A 370 12.65 -6.05 25.14
CA GLY A 370 13.00 -7.01 24.09
C GLY A 370 12.17 -6.89 22.81
N VAL A 371 11.33 -5.86 22.69
CA VAL A 371 10.56 -5.52 21.48
C VAL A 371 11.12 -4.23 20.86
N VAL A 372 11.32 -4.24 19.55
CA VAL A 372 11.68 -3.04 18.79
C VAL A 372 10.41 -2.33 18.35
N GLU A 373 10.17 -1.13 18.85
CA GLU A 373 9.10 -0.25 18.43
C GLU A 373 9.59 0.72 17.35
N ILE A 374 8.80 0.87 16.28
CA ILE A 374 9.09 1.76 15.16
C ILE A 374 7.89 2.65 14.92
N HIS A 375 8.03 3.94 15.15
CA HIS A 375 6.99 4.96 15.01
C HIS A 375 7.17 5.68 13.69
N THR A 376 6.26 5.47 12.75
CA THR A 376 6.32 6.08 11.41
C THR A 376 5.00 5.94 10.66
N GLY A 377 4.77 6.78 9.66
CA GLY A 377 3.72 6.55 8.67
C GLY A 377 4.20 5.58 7.59
N ASN A 378 3.43 4.55 7.29
CA ASN A 378 3.76 3.51 6.30
C ASN A 378 2.50 3.05 5.57
N GLN A 379 2.61 2.76 4.26
CA GLN A 379 1.48 2.28 3.44
C GLN A 379 1.36 0.75 3.43
N TRP A 380 2.40 0.01 3.84
CA TRP A 380 2.40 -1.46 3.79
C TRP A 380 3.19 -2.04 4.97
N GLN A 381 2.66 -1.84 6.15
CA GLN A 381 3.32 -2.22 7.40
C GLN A 381 3.66 -3.72 7.45
N SER A 382 2.77 -4.58 6.95
CA SER A 382 3.00 -6.03 6.96
C SER A 382 4.10 -6.49 6.00
N SER A 383 4.43 -5.72 4.95
CA SER A 383 5.49 -6.10 3.99
C SER A 383 6.90 -5.87 4.52
N ILE A 384 7.10 -4.81 5.30
CA ILE A 384 8.45 -4.46 5.79
C ILE A 384 8.87 -5.29 7.02
N LEU A 385 7.94 -5.91 7.74
CA LEU A 385 8.26 -6.69 8.95
C LEU A 385 9.28 -7.83 8.70
N PRO A 386 9.19 -8.64 7.64
CA PRO A 386 10.20 -9.65 7.34
C PRO A 386 11.59 -9.05 7.06
N VAL A 387 11.65 -7.89 6.40
CA VAL A 387 12.92 -7.20 6.11
C VAL A 387 13.53 -6.66 7.40
N LEU A 388 12.73 -6.05 8.27
CA LEU A 388 13.15 -5.61 9.58
C LEU A 388 13.63 -6.78 10.44
N ALA A 389 12.92 -7.91 10.43
CA ALA A 389 13.31 -9.11 11.15
C ALA A 389 14.71 -9.61 10.72
N LYS A 390 14.98 -9.60 9.40
CA LYS A 390 16.30 -9.93 8.85
C LYS A 390 17.35 -8.90 9.25
N ALA A 391 17.08 -7.60 9.07
CA ALA A 391 18.02 -6.52 9.41
C ALA A 391 18.42 -6.54 10.89
N LEU A 392 17.43 -6.74 11.77
CA LEU A 392 17.61 -6.72 13.23
C LEU A 392 18.03 -8.09 13.80
N ARG A 393 18.08 -9.14 12.97
CA ARG A 393 18.37 -10.54 13.39
C ARG A 393 17.43 -11.00 14.52
N ARG A 394 16.12 -10.72 14.37
CA ARG A 394 15.07 -11.01 15.37
C ARG A 394 13.81 -11.61 14.72
N GLY A 395 12.98 -12.24 15.53
CA GLY A 395 11.66 -12.68 15.11
C GLY A 395 10.71 -11.48 14.84
N GLN A 396 9.78 -11.64 13.91
CA GLN A 396 8.78 -10.59 13.61
C GLN A 396 7.87 -10.28 14.82
N ASP A 397 7.68 -11.24 15.72
CA ASP A 397 6.95 -11.11 16.99
C ASP A 397 7.63 -10.14 17.99
N LYS A 398 8.88 -9.77 17.72
CA LYS A 398 9.68 -8.81 18.49
C LYS A 398 9.76 -7.44 17.82
N ILE A 399 8.90 -7.15 16.84
CA ILE A 399 8.88 -5.89 16.10
C ILE A 399 7.45 -5.38 16.01
N VAL A 400 7.23 -4.13 16.44
CA VAL A 400 5.93 -3.46 16.34
C VAL A 400 6.10 -2.14 15.61
N MET A 401 5.32 -1.93 14.56
CA MET A 401 5.22 -0.61 13.92
C MET A 401 4.01 0.13 14.48
N ARG A 402 4.26 1.29 15.07
CA ARG A 402 3.25 2.25 15.53
C ARG A 402 2.85 3.11 14.34
N SER A 403 1.57 3.11 14.04
CA SER A 403 1.03 3.77 12.85
C SER A 403 0.76 5.25 13.08
N TYR A 404 1.22 6.10 12.18
CA TYR A 404 1.04 7.56 12.17
C TYR A 404 0.39 8.01 10.87
N LEU A 405 -0.16 9.23 10.87
CA LEU A 405 -0.58 9.91 9.65
C LEU A 405 0.63 10.16 8.74
N LEU A 406 0.39 10.21 7.44
CA LEU A 406 1.44 10.46 6.45
C LEU A 406 1.22 11.83 5.80
N GLY A 407 2.23 12.67 5.80
CA GLY A 407 2.28 13.96 5.09
C GLY A 407 2.51 13.80 3.59
N GLY A 408 1.71 12.94 2.96
CA GLY A 408 1.86 12.48 1.59
C GLY A 408 2.64 11.16 1.50
N ALA A 409 2.38 10.39 0.46
CA ALA A 409 3.06 9.12 0.23
C ALA A 409 3.22 8.80 -1.26
N PHE A 410 2.13 8.83 -2.03
CA PHE A 410 2.08 8.60 -3.49
C PHE A 410 2.67 7.28 -3.98
N GLY A 411 2.85 6.32 -3.06
CA GLY A 411 3.52 5.04 -3.30
C GLY A 411 4.87 4.89 -2.59
N ARG A 412 5.58 6.00 -2.29
CA ARG A 412 6.91 5.97 -1.65
C ARG A 412 6.95 5.16 -0.36
N ARG A 413 5.88 5.23 0.40
CA ARG A 413 5.81 4.61 1.71
C ARG A 413 5.29 3.17 1.71
N LEU A 414 5.09 2.57 0.51
CA LEU A 414 4.85 1.13 0.35
C LEU A 414 6.10 0.31 0.64
N ASP A 415 7.28 0.81 0.27
CA ASP A 415 8.56 0.14 0.50
C ASP A 415 8.91 0.00 1.99
N GLY A 416 8.61 1.02 2.81
CA GLY A 416 8.90 1.01 4.24
C GLY A 416 10.39 0.94 4.59
N ASP A 417 11.27 1.00 3.62
CA ASP A 417 12.72 0.79 3.72
C ASP A 417 13.42 1.78 4.66
N TYR A 418 12.85 2.98 4.85
CA TYR A 418 13.32 4.00 5.79
C TYR A 418 13.14 3.61 7.28
N ALA A 419 12.34 2.60 7.57
CA ALA A 419 12.23 2.05 8.93
C ALA A 419 13.49 1.26 9.32
N VAL A 420 14.16 0.64 8.36
CA VAL A 420 15.35 -0.19 8.58
C VAL A 420 16.52 0.63 9.16
N PRO A 421 16.97 1.72 8.54
CA PRO A 421 18.09 2.50 9.09
C PRO A 421 17.76 3.13 10.45
N ALA A 422 16.51 3.52 10.72
CA ALA A 422 16.11 4.03 12.03
C ALA A 422 16.20 2.95 13.12
N ALA A 423 15.74 1.74 12.85
CA ALA A 423 15.81 0.62 13.77
C ALA A 423 17.26 0.17 14.03
N LEU A 424 18.09 0.08 12.98
CA LEU A 424 19.52 -0.21 13.12
C LEU A 424 20.26 0.89 13.89
N ALA A 425 19.89 2.15 13.65
CA ALA A 425 20.46 3.28 14.37
C ALA A 425 20.17 3.21 15.88
N SER A 426 18.97 2.79 16.27
CA SER A 426 18.65 2.57 17.68
C SER A 426 19.52 1.47 18.29
N LEU A 427 19.61 0.31 17.63
CA LEU A 427 20.42 -0.80 18.11
C LEU A 427 21.91 -0.45 18.21
N ALA A 428 22.45 0.35 17.27
CA ALA A 428 23.84 0.78 17.27
C ALA A 428 24.23 1.66 18.48
N ILE A 429 23.23 2.18 19.21
CA ILE A 429 23.46 2.94 20.47
C ILE A 429 22.75 2.29 21.67
N GLY A 430 22.62 0.97 21.65
CA GLY A 430 22.10 0.17 22.78
C GLY A 430 20.60 0.22 22.94
N GLY A 431 19.84 0.32 21.84
CA GLY A 431 18.36 0.29 21.85
C GLY A 431 17.71 1.61 22.29
N LYS A 432 18.48 2.68 22.49
CA LYS A 432 17.96 4.00 22.86
C LYS A 432 17.04 4.56 21.76
N PRO A 433 16.07 5.42 22.15
CA PRO A 433 15.20 6.06 21.17
C PRO A 433 15.98 6.96 20.19
N VAL A 434 15.86 6.67 18.90
CA VAL A 434 16.49 7.42 17.81
C VAL A 434 15.43 7.90 16.83
N LYS A 435 15.33 9.21 16.70
CA LYS A 435 14.53 9.88 15.68
C LYS A 435 15.38 10.15 14.45
N MET A 436 15.25 9.31 13.43
CA MET A 436 15.85 9.56 12.12
C MET A 436 14.93 10.46 11.29
N VAL A 437 15.49 11.53 10.76
CA VAL A 437 14.78 12.43 9.84
C VAL A 437 15.68 12.68 8.63
N CYS A 438 15.18 12.39 7.44
CA CYS A 438 15.84 12.75 6.20
C CYS A 438 15.60 14.22 5.87
N THR A 439 16.61 14.92 5.37
CA THR A 439 16.38 16.17 4.65
C THR A 439 15.68 15.89 3.34
N ARG A 440 15.19 16.93 2.65
CA ARG A 440 14.61 16.75 1.31
C ARG A 440 15.61 16.13 0.32
N ALA A 441 16.87 16.54 0.40
CA ALA A 441 17.93 15.99 -0.43
C ALA A 441 18.19 14.51 -0.13
N ASP A 442 18.19 14.12 1.14
CA ASP A 442 18.34 12.71 1.56
C ASP A 442 17.16 11.88 1.10
N ASP A 443 15.91 12.37 1.27
CA ASP A 443 14.69 11.71 0.87
C ASP A 443 14.66 11.43 -0.64
N MET A 444 15.02 12.44 -1.46
CA MET A 444 15.09 12.28 -2.91
C MET A 444 16.21 11.31 -3.33
N ARG A 445 17.37 11.37 -2.67
CA ARG A 445 18.50 10.47 -2.98
C ARG A 445 18.22 9.02 -2.63
N PHE A 446 17.40 8.78 -1.61
CA PHE A 446 17.01 7.45 -1.15
C PHE A 446 15.65 7.01 -1.71
N ASP A 447 15.05 7.75 -2.61
CA ASP A 447 13.75 7.41 -3.16
C ASP A 447 13.75 6.02 -3.83
N CYS A 448 12.57 5.43 -3.93
CA CYS A 448 12.27 4.29 -4.78
C CYS A 448 11.47 4.81 -5.98
N PRO A 449 12.14 5.39 -6.99
CA PRO A 449 11.47 6.14 -8.04
C PRO A 449 10.71 5.22 -8.98
N ARG A 450 9.72 5.77 -9.68
CA ARG A 450 9.23 5.14 -10.89
C ARG A 450 10.33 5.16 -11.94
N SER A 451 10.72 3.98 -12.41
CA SER A 451 11.75 3.84 -13.44
C SER A 451 11.39 4.57 -14.72
N ALA A 452 12.42 5.06 -15.41
CA ALA A 452 12.31 5.40 -16.82
C ALA A 452 11.67 4.27 -17.61
N SER A 453 10.86 4.60 -18.62
CA SER A 453 10.26 3.64 -19.53
C SER A 453 10.58 3.94 -20.98
N ARG A 454 10.62 2.87 -21.78
CA ARG A 454 10.64 2.94 -23.23
C ARG A 454 9.57 2.01 -23.78
N GLN A 455 8.78 2.53 -24.72
CA GLN A 455 7.67 1.81 -25.31
C GLN A 455 7.71 1.94 -26.82
N VAL A 456 7.55 0.84 -27.53
CA VAL A 456 7.40 0.80 -28.99
C VAL A 456 6.03 0.25 -29.30
N LEU A 457 5.21 1.07 -29.97
CA LEU A 457 3.86 0.71 -30.38
C LEU A 457 3.78 0.66 -31.91
N ARG A 458 3.18 -0.40 -32.42
CA ARG A 458 2.91 -0.63 -33.83
C ARG A 458 1.43 -0.88 -34.04
N LEU A 459 0.86 -0.33 -35.11
CA LEU A 459 -0.52 -0.57 -35.49
C LEU A 459 -0.60 -0.77 -36.99
N ALA A 460 -1.38 -1.75 -37.40
CA ALA A 460 -1.67 -2.05 -38.79
C ALA A 460 -3.14 -1.92 -39.09
N TRP A 461 -3.45 -1.38 -40.26
CA TRP A 461 -4.80 -1.34 -40.80
C TRP A 461 -5.02 -2.47 -41.81
N GLY A 462 -6.21 -3.07 -41.77
CA GLY A 462 -6.76 -3.90 -42.82
C GLY A 462 -7.49 -3.05 -43.87
N ASP A 463 -8.60 -3.58 -44.38
CA ASP A 463 -9.40 -2.87 -45.37
C ASP A 463 -10.03 -1.59 -44.80
N GLY A 464 -9.98 -0.55 -45.58
CA GLY A 464 -10.46 0.78 -45.16
C GLY A 464 -9.66 1.35 -43.98
N ASN A 465 -10.37 1.85 -42.96
CA ASN A 465 -9.78 2.40 -41.73
C ASN A 465 -9.91 1.41 -40.55
N ARG A 466 -10.23 0.14 -40.79
CA ARG A 466 -10.33 -0.85 -39.74
C ARG A 466 -8.96 -1.21 -39.22
N VAL A 467 -8.73 -1.05 -37.92
CA VAL A 467 -7.50 -1.54 -37.25
C VAL A 467 -7.52 -3.07 -37.24
N ALA A 468 -6.43 -3.70 -37.62
CA ALA A 468 -6.30 -5.15 -37.78
C ALA A 468 -5.34 -5.80 -36.79
N ALA A 469 -4.29 -5.06 -36.36
CA ALA A 469 -3.41 -5.51 -35.30
C ALA A 469 -2.74 -4.35 -34.57
N MET A 470 -2.43 -4.56 -33.29
CA MET A 470 -1.60 -3.69 -32.48
C MET A 470 -0.55 -4.52 -31.73
N ASP A 471 0.69 -4.01 -31.69
CA ASP A 471 1.82 -4.61 -30.99
C ASP A 471 2.47 -3.56 -30.09
N HIS A 472 2.59 -3.84 -28.79
CA HIS A 472 3.10 -2.91 -27.80
C HIS A 472 4.21 -3.57 -26.98
N HIS A 473 5.44 -3.10 -27.13
CA HIS A 473 6.59 -3.54 -26.36
C HIS A 473 6.96 -2.48 -25.35
N ALA A 474 7.00 -2.82 -24.05
CA ALA A 474 7.22 -1.87 -22.97
C ALA A 474 8.32 -2.35 -22.01
N ALA A 475 9.40 -1.58 -21.91
CA ALA A 475 10.53 -1.84 -21.03
C ALA A 475 10.58 -0.79 -19.90
N ALA A 476 10.61 -1.26 -18.65
CA ALA A 476 10.73 -0.43 -17.44
C ALA A 476 11.27 -1.27 -16.27
N GLY A 477 11.65 -0.63 -15.16
CA GLY A 477 11.88 -1.33 -13.88
C GLY A 477 10.56 -1.85 -13.29
N TRP A 478 10.63 -2.99 -12.60
CA TRP A 478 9.48 -3.70 -12.04
C TRP A 478 9.39 -3.51 -10.53
N PRO A 479 8.49 -2.67 -10.02
CA PRO A 479 8.40 -2.39 -8.59
C PRO A 479 8.04 -3.63 -7.76
N THR A 480 7.22 -4.53 -8.31
CA THR A 480 6.73 -5.71 -7.59
C THR A 480 7.79 -6.79 -7.45
N ALA A 481 8.73 -6.87 -8.40
CA ALA A 481 9.76 -7.91 -8.40
C ALA A 481 10.62 -7.91 -7.13
N THR A 482 10.83 -6.76 -6.51
CA THR A 482 11.65 -6.62 -5.30
C THR A 482 10.82 -6.72 -4.02
N ILE A 483 9.63 -6.10 -3.99
CA ILE A 483 8.85 -5.94 -2.74
C ILE A 483 7.89 -7.10 -2.54
N ALA A 484 7.25 -7.57 -3.61
CA ALA A 484 6.16 -8.53 -3.53
C ALA A 484 6.15 -9.48 -4.75
N PRO A 485 7.22 -10.27 -4.97
CA PRO A 485 7.36 -11.11 -6.16
C PRO A 485 6.23 -12.13 -6.33
N TYR A 486 5.47 -12.40 -5.27
CA TYR A 486 4.28 -13.26 -5.30
C TYR A 486 3.06 -12.63 -6.01
N PHE A 487 3.11 -11.33 -6.34
CA PHE A 487 2.10 -10.66 -7.17
C PHE A 487 2.46 -10.65 -8.66
N LEU A 488 3.62 -11.15 -9.05
CA LEU A 488 3.98 -11.26 -10.46
C LEU A 488 3.03 -12.23 -11.16
N GLY A 489 2.52 -11.81 -12.31
CA GLY A 489 1.82 -12.69 -13.24
C GLY A 489 2.79 -13.58 -14.01
N LYS A 490 2.26 -14.55 -14.75
CA LYS A 490 3.04 -15.42 -15.65
C LYS A 490 2.32 -15.54 -16.99
N ASP A 491 3.08 -15.50 -18.06
CA ASP A 491 2.57 -15.82 -19.40
C ASP A 491 2.36 -17.33 -19.60
N ALA A 492 1.89 -17.71 -20.78
CA ALA A 492 1.63 -19.11 -21.12
C ALA A 492 2.90 -19.99 -21.09
N LYS A 493 4.08 -19.41 -21.18
CA LYS A 493 5.38 -20.09 -21.10
C LYS A 493 5.95 -20.08 -19.68
N GLY A 494 5.25 -19.47 -18.71
CA GLY A 494 5.68 -19.35 -17.33
C GLY A 494 6.64 -18.18 -17.06
N ALA A 495 6.94 -17.34 -18.05
CA ALA A 495 7.77 -16.15 -17.87
C ALA A 495 7.02 -15.07 -17.05
N PRO A 496 7.67 -14.44 -16.06
CA PRO A 496 6.99 -13.48 -15.19
C PRO A 496 6.73 -12.14 -15.89
N TRP A 497 5.66 -11.46 -15.51
CA TRP A 497 5.39 -10.05 -15.80
C TRP A 497 4.89 -9.33 -14.57
N ASP A 498 5.15 -8.03 -14.48
CA ASP A 498 4.73 -7.22 -13.35
C ASP A 498 3.45 -6.45 -13.69
N PRO A 499 2.31 -6.73 -13.01
CA PRO A 499 1.05 -6.03 -13.28
C PRO A 499 1.16 -4.52 -13.03
N PHE A 500 2.04 -4.10 -12.13
CA PHE A 500 2.26 -2.69 -11.82
C PHE A 500 3.32 -2.02 -12.71
N ALA A 501 3.87 -2.76 -13.69
CA ALA A 501 4.76 -2.24 -14.71
C ALA A 501 4.20 -2.37 -16.14
N ILE A 502 2.96 -2.89 -16.33
CA ILE A 502 2.40 -3.10 -17.67
C ILE A 502 0.90 -2.79 -17.78
N SER A 503 0.13 -2.78 -16.67
CA SER A 503 -1.30 -2.45 -16.70
C SER A 503 -1.56 -1.11 -17.38
N GLY A 504 -2.64 -1.03 -18.16
CA GLY A 504 -2.97 0.10 -19.02
C GLY A 504 -2.50 -0.08 -20.47
N ALA A 505 -1.62 -1.07 -20.73
CA ALA A 505 -1.31 -1.51 -22.08
C ALA A 505 -2.37 -2.48 -22.64
N ASP A 506 -3.16 -3.11 -21.76
CA ASP A 506 -4.32 -3.97 -22.02
C ASP A 506 -5.63 -3.18 -22.17
N HIS A 507 -5.55 -2.08 -22.88
CA HIS A 507 -6.66 -1.12 -23.07
C HIS A 507 -7.95 -1.76 -23.62
N TRP A 508 -9.06 -1.00 -23.58
CA TRP A 508 -10.38 -1.47 -23.99
C TRP A 508 -10.71 -1.31 -25.49
N TYR A 509 -9.78 -0.80 -26.29
CA TYR A 509 -9.97 -0.65 -27.73
C TYR A 509 -9.90 -2.00 -28.43
N ASN A 510 -10.86 -2.28 -29.31
CA ASN A 510 -10.79 -3.41 -30.23
C ASN A 510 -9.83 -3.07 -31.37
N VAL A 511 -8.61 -3.55 -31.24
CA VAL A 511 -7.52 -3.29 -32.21
C VAL A 511 -7.23 -4.49 -33.12
N GLY A 512 -8.14 -5.45 -33.18
CA GLY A 512 -7.92 -6.74 -33.85
C GLY A 512 -6.97 -7.61 -33.05
N ALA A 513 -6.00 -8.24 -33.72
CA ALA A 513 -4.99 -9.02 -33.01
C ALA A 513 -4.10 -8.12 -32.16
N HIS A 514 -4.00 -8.40 -30.86
CA HIS A 514 -3.28 -7.57 -29.89
C HIS A 514 -2.17 -8.35 -29.20
N ARG A 515 -0.98 -7.76 -29.14
CA ARG A 515 0.15 -8.29 -28.38
C ARG A 515 0.74 -7.19 -27.49
N VAL A 516 0.97 -7.53 -26.22
CA VAL A 516 1.71 -6.68 -25.27
C VAL A 516 2.85 -7.47 -24.68
N ARG A 517 4.07 -7.00 -24.88
CA ARG A 517 5.29 -7.60 -24.35
C ARG A 517 5.89 -6.74 -23.26
N ALA A 518 5.98 -7.30 -22.05
CA ALA A 518 6.57 -6.67 -20.87
C ALA A 518 8.05 -7.04 -20.76
N LEU A 519 8.92 -6.04 -20.64
CA LEU A 519 10.36 -6.22 -20.51
C LEU A 519 10.87 -5.57 -19.22
N ARG A 520 11.61 -6.36 -18.45
CA ARG A 520 12.19 -5.92 -17.18
C ARG A 520 13.54 -5.23 -17.44
N ASN A 521 13.64 -3.92 -17.17
CA ASN A 521 14.90 -3.20 -17.29
C ASN A 521 15.82 -3.54 -16.11
N ASP A 522 16.70 -4.51 -16.32
CA ASP A 522 17.63 -5.02 -15.32
C ASP A 522 18.67 -3.98 -14.87
N LEU A 523 19.08 -3.06 -15.76
CA LEU A 523 20.03 -2.01 -15.42
C LEU A 523 19.38 -0.99 -14.47
N ALA A 524 18.13 -0.59 -14.73
CA ALA A 524 17.39 0.28 -13.83
C ALA A 524 17.31 -0.32 -12.42
N GLU A 525 16.95 -1.59 -12.31
CA GLU A 525 16.80 -2.26 -11.01
C GLU A 525 18.11 -2.48 -10.26
N ARG A 526 19.21 -2.65 -10.96
CA ARG A 526 20.55 -2.70 -10.33
C ARG A 526 21.04 -1.32 -9.91
N THR A 527 20.50 -0.26 -10.51
CA THR A 527 20.91 1.14 -10.22
C THR A 527 20.14 1.71 -9.04
N PHE A 528 18.82 1.54 -9.01
CA PHE A 528 17.95 1.98 -7.94
C PHE A 528 16.82 0.98 -7.71
N ARG A 529 16.15 1.07 -6.57
CA ARG A 529 14.97 0.26 -6.27
C ARG A 529 13.76 0.86 -6.96
N SER A 530 13.27 0.21 -8.02
CA SER A 530 12.04 0.64 -8.69
C SER A 530 10.85 0.58 -7.71
N GLY A 531 10.10 1.68 -7.60
CA GLY A 531 9.00 1.82 -6.65
C GLY A 531 7.66 2.09 -7.31
N TYR A 532 6.62 2.15 -6.47
CA TYR A 532 5.25 2.40 -6.89
C TYR A 532 4.95 3.90 -6.84
N LEU A 533 5.09 4.61 -7.93
CA LEU A 533 4.62 5.98 -7.99
C LEU A 533 3.15 6.00 -8.42
N ARG A 534 2.35 6.90 -7.83
CA ARG A 534 0.96 7.25 -8.18
C ARG A 534 0.57 6.88 -9.62
N SER A 535 -0.55 6.16 -9.81
CA SER A 535 -1.02 5.50 -11.04
C SER A 535 -0.16 4.30 -11.50
N VAL A 536 1.03 4.11 -10.95
CA VAL A 536 1.97 3.02 -11.29
C VAL A 536 2.21 2.96 -12.81
N SER A 537 2.06 1.78 -13.45
CA SER A 537 2.23 1.63 -14.91
C SER A 537 1.27 2.48 -15.73
N ALA A 538 -0.02 2.54 -15.35
CA ALA A 538 -1.02 3.30 -16.09
C ALA A 538 -0.63 4.78 -16.29
N GLY A 539 0.19 5.37 -15.41
CA GLY A 539 0.72 6.72 -15.56
C GLY A 539 1.62 6.93 -16.79
N TRP A 540 2.20 5.88 -17.35
CA TRP A 540 3.05 5.95 -18.54
C TRP A 540 2.58 5.05 -19.68
N THR A 541 1.99 3.88 -19.40
CA THR A 541 1.45 2.99 -20.44
C THR A 541 0.21 3.61 -21.11
N SER A 542 -0.76 4.07 -20.32
CA SER A 542 -1.96 4.71 -20.88
C SER A 542 -1.62 6.01 -21.60
N TRP A 543 -0.66 6.80 -21.09
CA TRP A 543 -0.18 7.97 -21.81
C TRP A 543 0.35 7.62 -23.20
N ALA A 544 1.18 6.58 -23.32
CA ALA A 544 1.72 6.14 -24.61
C ALA A 544 0.64 5.61 -25.53
N VAL A 545 -0.29 4.78 -25.01
CA VAL A 545 -1.42 4.23 -25.78
C VAL A 545 -2.29 5.38 -26.31
N GLU A 546 -2.69 6.32 -25.46
CA GLU A 546 -3.58 7.41 -25.86
C GLU A 546 -2.91 8.39 -26.85
N SER A 547 -1.61 8.70 -26.63
CA SER A 547 -0.86 9.51 -27.59
C SER A 547 -0.74 8.79 -28.94
N PHE A 548 -0.53 7.49 -28.91
CA PHE A 548 -0.43 6.68 -30.12
C PHE A 548 -1.77 6.58 -30.86
N MET A 549 -2.90 6.49 -30.15
CA MET A 549 -4.25 6.52 -30.75
C MET A 549 -4.53 7.85 -31.45
N ASP A 550 -4.08 8.98 -30.90
CA ASP A 550 -4.18 10.29 -31.57
C ASP A 550 -3.37 10.32 -32.87
N GLU A 551 -2.15 9.79 -32.85
CA GLU A 551 -1.31 9.74 -34.05
C GLU A 551 -1.87 8.77 -35.10
N ALA A 552 -2.41 7.62 -34.65
CA ALA A 552 -3.07 6.66 -35.54
C ALA A 552 -4.34 7.27 -36.20
N ALA A 553 -5.13 8.01 -35.44
CA ALA A 553 -6.31 8.72 -35.96
C ALA A 553 -5.93 9.73 -37.05
N ARG A 554 -4.86 10.51 -36.83
CA ARG A 554 -4.32 11.48 -37.82
C ARG A 554 -3.86 10.78 -39.11
N VAL A 555 -3.14 9.63 -38.97
CA VAL A 555 -2.71 8.83 -40.13
C VAL A 555 -3.92 8.25 -40.86
N ALA A 556 -4.98 7.89 -40.14
CA ALA A 556 -6.24 7.41 -40.73
C ALA A 556 -7.08 8.51 -41.36
N GLY A 557 -6.79 9.81 -41.10
CA GLY A 557 -7.60 10.95 -41.53
C GLY A 557 -8.95 11.02 -40.82
N VAL A 558 -9.05 10.55 -39.59
CA VAL A 558 -10.26 10.48 -38.77
C VAL A 558 -10.09 11.32 -37.52
N ASP A 559 -11.17 11.97 -37.09
CA ASP A 559 -11.19 12.67 -35.79
C ASP A 559 -10.78 11.74 -34.64
N PRO A 560 -9.92 12.15 -33.71
CA PRO A 560 -9.40 11.27 -32.64
C PRO A 560 -10.49 10.68 -31.73
N VAL A 561 -11.59 11.42 -31.48
CA VAL A 561 -12.72 10.91 -30.69
C VAL A 561 -13.51 9.88 -31.50
N ALA A 562 -13.83 10.20 -32.75
CA ALA A 562 -14.50 9.27 -33.65
C ALA A 562 -13.68 7.99 -33.88
N PHE A 563 -12.35 8.12 -33.99
CA PHE A 563 -11.46 6.97 -34.12
C PHE A 563 -11.58 6.02 -32.92
N ARG A 564 -11.54 6.55 -31.69
CA ARG A 564 -11.69 5.76 -30.46
C ARG A 564 -13.09 5.14 -30.33
N LEU A 565 -14.14 5.91 -30.61
CA LEU A 565 -15.52 5.40 -30.56
C LEU A 565 -15.72 4.21 -31.51
N ASN A 566 -15.08 4.26 -32.70
CA ASN A 566 -15.11 3.14 -33.65
C ASN A 566 -14.35 1.89 -33.18
N LEU A 567 -13.47 2.04 -32.20
CA LEU A 567 -12.72 0.93 -31.58
C LEU A 567 -13.38 0.38 -30.33
N LEU A 568 -14.47 0.98 -29.84
CA LEU A 568 -15.22 0.52 -28.68
C LEU A 568 -16.40 -0.32 -29.13
N ASP A 569 -16.40 -1.60 -28.78
CA ASP A 569 -17.46 -2.55 -29.13
C ASP A 569 -18.46 -2.79 -27.99
N GLY A 570 -18.35 -2.04 -26.91
CA GLY A 570 -19.19 -2.18 -25.73
C GLY A 570 -18.81 -3.32 -24.77
N ALA A 571 -17.80 -4.12 -25.11
CA ALA A 571 -17.35 -5.22 -24.25
C ALA A 571 -16.55 -4.76 -23.03
N GLY A 572 -15.93 -3.61 -23.12
CA GLY A 572 -15.18 -2.97 -22.03
C GLY A 572 -16.04 -2.11 -21.13
#